data_a6a3b3733b47f7c8e26ab18a569d9fc4
#
_entry.id   a6a3b3733b47f7c8e26ab18a569d9fc4
#
_cell.length_a   1.000
_cell.length_b   1.000
_cell.length_c   1.000
_cell.angle_alpha   90.00
_cell.angle_beta   90.00
_cell.angle_gamma   90.00
#
_symmetry.space_group_name_H-M   'P 1'
#
loop_
_entity.id
_entity.type
_entity.pdbx_description
1 polymer ?
#
loop_
_entity_poly.entity_id
_entity_poly.type
_entity_poly.pdbx_seq_one_letter_code
_entity_poly.pdbx_strand_id
1 'polypeptide(L)'
;DLIDRQPSARHLTGRARTAHVTTVITLNPELVVRARSDAALQHAIHAADLVVPDGVGIVWAARRSGIPVPGRVPGVELTQRILELAEREVPTFLLGARPGVAAKAADVARERFGTQVVGVQDGYFDPGRDEEIAARIAASGAQLLVVGLGERQERFVEAQRANLGPVVALSVGGTLDVLAGAAKRTPAWTHRLGLEWAWRIGFDPARWHRAPRLAQFAWQVLTAPR
;
A
#
# COMPACT_ATOMS: atom_id res chain seq x y z
N ASP A 1 11.36 -14.05 11.72
CA ASP A 1 11.14 -13.06 10.73
C ASP A 1 9.65 -12.81 10.51
N LEU A 2 9.21 -11.54 10.68
CA LEU A 2 7.77 -11.21 10.75
C LEU A 2 7.09 -11.28 9.38
N ILE A 3 7.85 -11.13 8.31
CA ILE A 3 7.34 -11.21 6.94
C ILE A 3 7.11 -12.69 6.56
N ASP A 4 7.95 -13.59 7.05
CA ASP A 4 7.82 -15.04 6.80
C ASP A 4 6.66 -15.67 7.60
N ARG A 5 6.15 -15.00 8.62
CA ARG A 5 4.94 -15.39 9.37
C ARG A 5 3.65 -14.78 8.81
N GLN A 6 3.74 -13.90 7.81
CA GLN A 6 2.59 -13.40 7.06
C GLN A 6 2.02 -14.53 6.18
N PRO A 7 0.71 -14.51 5.90
CA PRO A 7 0.14 -15.46 4.95
C PRO A 7 0.94 -15.40 3.65
N SER A 8 1.32 -16.57 3.14
CA SER A 8 2.06 -16.66 1.88
C SER A 8 1.28 -15.97 0.75
N ALA A 9 1.97 -15.54 -0.31
CA ALA A 9 1.30 -15.00 -1.49
C ALA A 9 0.21 -15.97 -2.00
N ARG A 10 0.46 -17.28 -1.93
CA ARG A 10 -0.54 -18.32 -2.23
C ARG A 10 -1.76 -18.24 -1.30
N HIS A 11 -1.60 -17.90 -0.04
CA HIS A 11 -2.72 -17.75 0.89
C HIS A 11 -3.53 -16.47 0.58
N LEU A 12 -2.86 -15.38 0.27
CA LEU A 12 -3.52 -14.13 -0.14
C LEU A 12 -4.22 -14.29 -1.49
N THR A 13 -3.56 -14.90 -2.47
CA THR A 13 -4.14 -15.14 -3.80
C THR A 13 -5.15 -16.29 -3.81
N GLY A 14 -5.05 -17.24 -2.89
CA GLY A 14 -6.08 -18.27 -2.67
C GLY A 14 -7.43 -17.65 -2.29
N ARG A 15 -7.44 -16.52 -1.58
CA ARG A 15 -8.66 -15.75 -1.30
C ARG A 15 -9.21 -15.03 -2.53
N ALA A 16 -8.37 -14.65 -3.49
CA ALA A 16 -8.83 -14.04 -4.75
C ALA A 16 -9.60 -15.01 -5.66
N ARG A 17 -9.59 -16.32 -5.36
CA ARG A 17 -10.48 -17.30 -5.99
C ARG A 17 -11.90 -17.29 -5.43
N THR A 18 -12.14 -16.58 -4.32
CA THR A 18 -13.49 -16.27 -3.86
C THR A 18 -14.04 -15.10 -4.69
N ALA A 19 -15.35 -15.00 -4.86
CA ALA A 19 -16.01 -14.01 -5.73
C ALA A 19 -15.83 -12.53 -5.28
N HIS A 20 -14.88 -12.24 -4.38
CA HIS A 20 -14.74 -10.94 -3.71
C HIS A 20 -13.33 -10.38 -3.78
N VAL A 21 -13.24 -9.04 -3.80
CA VAL A 21 -11.99 -8.31 -3.60
C VAL A 21 -11.49 -8.53 -2.17
N THR A 22 -10.22 -8.90 -2.03
CA THR A 22 -9.53 -8.90 -0.73
C THR A 22 -8.65 -7.66 -0.63
N THR A 23 -8.89 -6.81 0.36
CA THR A 23 -8.16 -5.55 0.52
C THR A 23 -7.11 -5.63 1.60
N VAL A 24 -5.89 -5.19 1.25
CA VAL A 24 -4.76 -5.09 2.17
C VAL A 24 -4.30 -3.64 2.21
N ILE A 25 -4.33 -3.02 3.40
CA ILE A 25 -3.94 -1.63 3.62
C ILE A 25 -2.67 -1.56 4.45
N THR A 26 -1.67 -0.83 3.97
CA THR A 26 -0.47 -0.49 4.73
C THR A 26 -0.72 0.80 5.51
N LEU A 27 -1.17 0.65 6.77
CA LEU A 27 -1.59 1.75 7.64
C LEU A 27 -0.38 2.54 8.14
N ASN A 28 -0.38 3.84 7.87
CA ASN A 28 0.66 4.76 8.32
C ASN A 28 0.05 5.95 9.10
N PRO A 29 0.88 6.74 9.84
CA PRO A 29 0.39 7.86 10.64
C PRO A 29 -0.42 8.91 9.87
N GLU A 30 -0.04 9.20 8.63
CA GLU A 30 -0.77 10.18 7.79
C GLU A 30 -2.18 9.68 7.45
N LEU A 31 -2.30 8.38 7.15
CA LEU A 31 -3.58 7.75 6.83
C LEU A 31 -4.53 7.80 8.04
N VAL A 32 -4.01 7.55 9.26
CA VAL A 32 -4.80 7.66 10.50
C VAL A 32 -5.31 9.08 10.71
N VAL A 33 -4.46 10.08 10.54
CA VAL A 33 -4.85 11.49 10.72
C VAL A 33 -5.91 11.90 9.71
N ARG A 34 -5.76 11.49 8.44
CA ARG A 34 -6.73 11.79 7.37
C ARG A 34 -8.08 11.13 7.60
N ALA A 35 -8.09 9.89 8.04
CA ALA A 35 -9.31 9.12 8.28
C ALA A 35 -10.23 9.78 9.32
N ARG A 36 -9.70 10.61 10.22
CA ARG A 36 -10.52 11.30 11.24
C ARG A 36 -11.49 12.35 10.66
N SER A 37 -11.13 12.95 9.54
CA SER A 37 -11.94 13.96 8.84
C SER A 37 -12.53 13.46 7.51
N ASP A 38 -12.33 12.19 7.19
CA ASP A 38 -12.73 11.57 5.92
C ASP A 38 -13.47 10.25 6.21
N ALA A 39 -14.80 10.33 6.28
CA ALA A 39 -15.65 9.19 6.62
C ALA A 39 -15.53 8.06 5.58
N ALA A 40 -15.33 8.37 4.30
CA ALA A 40 -15.17 7.36 3.26
C ALA A 40 -13.83 6.61 3.41
N LEU A 41 -12.76 7.34 3.76
CA LEU A 41 -11.47 6.74 4.06
C LEU A 41 -11.52 5.90 5.34
N GLN A 42 -12.20 6.39 6.38
CA GLN A 42 -12.41 5.63 7.61
C GLN A 42 -13.16 4.33 7.34
N HIS A 43 -14.23 4.40 6.53
CA HIS A 43 -14.98 3.21 6.10
C HIS A 43 -14.07 2.22 5.35
N ALA A 44 -13.29 2.68 4.38
CA ALA A 44 -12.38 1.83 3.60
C ALA A 44 -11.35 1.10 4.50
N ILE A 45 -10.82 1.79 5.52
CA ILE A 45 -9.89 1.17 6.48
C ILE A 45 -10.58 0.10 7.33
N HIS A 46 -11.80 0.36 7.81
CA HIS A 46 -12.55 -0.61 8.62
C HIS A 46 -13.07 -1.81 7.81
N ALA A 47 -13.40 -1.60 6.53
CA ALA A 47 -13.84 -2.65 5.62
C ALA A 47 -12.69 -3.50 5.05
N ALA A 48 -11.43 -3.12 5.31
CA ALA A 48 -10.28 -3.85 4.81
C ALA A 48 -10.16 -5.24 5.47
N ASP A 49 -9.81 -6.24 4.66
CA ASP A 49 -9.62 -7.62 5.12
C ASP A 49 -8.34 -7.78 5.94
N LEU A 50 -7.33 -6.98 5.65
CA LEU A 50 -6.06 -6.96 6.38
C LEU A 50 -5.51 -5.54 6.46
N VAL A 51 -5.20 -5.10 7.67
CA VAL A 51 -4.49 -3.83 7.92
C VAL A 51 -3.16 -4.13 8.57
N VAL A 52 -2.07 -3.75 7.90
CA VAL A 52 -0.70 -3.95 8.42
C VAL A 52 -0.05 -2.64 8.84
N PRO A 53 0.71 -2.61 9.95
CA PRO A 53 1.31 -1.38 10.45
C PRO A 53 2.54 -0.98 9.61
N ASP A 54 2.41 0.07 8.80
CA ASP A 54 3.51 0.68 8.05
C ASP A 54 4.11 1.86 8.82
N GLY A 55 5.26 1.61 9.40
CA GLY A 55 6.02 2.60 10.16
C GLY A 55 5.95 2.44 11.68
N VAL A 56 7.00 2.93 12.33
CA VAL A 56 7.19 2.82 13.79
C VAL A 56 6.13 3.56 14.59
N GLY A 57 5.57 4.64 14.02
CA GLY A 57 4.52 5.41 14.69
C GLY A 57 3.26 4.58 14.93
N ILE A 58 2.85 3.74 13.97
CA ILE A 58 1.69 2.86 14.14
C ILE A 58 1.97 1.77 15.18
N VAL A 59 3.17 1.17 15.13
CA VAL A 59 3.58 0.17 16.14
C VAL A 59 3.59 0.78 17.54
N TRP A 60 4.10 2.02 17.68
CA TRP A 60 4.10 2.75 18.94
C TRP A 60 2.68 3.03 19.44
N ALA A 61 1.79 3.53 18.57
CA ALA A 61 0.40 3.81 18.91
C ALA A 61 -0.34 2.53 19.33
N ALA A 62 -0.19 1.44 18.59
CA ALA A 62 -0.82 0.15 18.89
C ALA A 62 -0.37 -0.38 20.26
N ARG A 63 0.94 -0.40 20.52
CA ARG A 63 1.49 -0.84 21.81
C ARG A 63 1.00 0.01 22.99
N ARG A 64 0.92 1.34 22.79
CA ARG A 64 0.39 2.24 23.81
C ARG A 64 -1.09 1.98 24.11
N SER A 65 -1.85 1.56 23.12
CA SER A 65 -3.28 1.20 23.25
C SER A 65 -3.49 -0.26 23.68
N GLY A 66 -2.44 -1.00 24.08
CA GLY A 66 -2.53 -2.39 24.49
C GLY A 66 -2.77 -3.39 23.35
N ILE A 67 -2.67 -2.95 22.09
CA ILE A 67 -2.86 -3.82 20.92
C ILE A 67 -1.53 -4.52 20.60
N PRO A 68 -1.48 -5.86 20.65
CA PRO A 68 -0.27 -6.61 20.34
C PRO A 68 0.00 -6.55 18.83
N VAL A 69 1.09 -5.88 18.45
CA VAL A 69 1.61 -5.91 17.08
C VAL A 69 3.04 -6.45 17.10
N PRO A 70 3.35 -7.46 16.29
CA PRO A 70 4.69 -8.08 16.27
C PRO A 70 5.77 -7.10 15.82
N GLY A 71 5.45 -6.20 14.90
CA GLY A 71 6.37 -5.21 14.36
C GLY A 71 5.78 -4.42 13.21
N ARG A 72 6.60 -3.62 12.56
CA ARG A 72 6.20 -2.88 11.35
C ARG A 72 6.30 -3.76 10.11
N VAL A 73 5.43 -3.47 9.14
CA VAL A 73 5.42 -4.10 7.82
C VAL A 73 5.44 -3.00 6.76
N PRO A 74 6.63 -2.56 6.30
CA PRO A 74 6.74 -1.53 5.29
C PRO A 74 6.12 -1.97 3.96
N GLY A 75 5.27 -1.11 3.37
CA GLY A 75 4.56 -1.44 2.12
C GLY A 75 5.49 -1.84 0.97
N VAL A 76 6.67 -1.22 0.87
CA VAL A 76 7.69 -1.58 -0.15
C VAL A 76 8.20 -3.00 0.04
N GLU A 77 8.55 -3.38 1.28
CA GLU A 77 9.09 -4.70 1.60
C GLU A 77 8.01 -5.78 1.43
N LEU A 78 6.79 -5.49 1.89
CA LEU A 78 5.64 -6.38 1.69
C LEU A 78 5.38 -6.64 0.21
N THR A 79 5.36 -5.58 -0.61
CA THR A 79 5.14 -5.71 -2.05
C THR A 79 6.24 -6.54 -2.71
N GLN A 80 7.52 -6.24 -2.43
CA GLN A 80 8.63 -7.00 -2.99
C GLN A 80 8.52 -8.48 -2.62
N ARG A 81 8.23 -8.78 -1.35
CA ARG A 81 8.10 -10.16 -0.90
C ARG A 81 6.91 -10.89 -1.53
N ILE A 82 5.78 -10.20 -1.71
CA ILE A 82 4.64 -10.79 -2.43
C ILE A 82 4.99 -11.07 -3.89
N LEU A 83 5.68 -10.15 -4.59
CA LEU A 83 6.10 -10.35 -5.98
C LEU A 83 7.11 -11.49 -6.11
N GLU A 84 8.05 -11.62 -5.18
CA GLU A 84 9.00 -12.74 -5.11
C GLU A 84 8.28 -14.10 -4.95
N LEU A 85 7.27 -14.17 -4.08
CA LEU A 85 6.51 -15.39 -3.82
C LEU A 85 5.46 -15.71 -4.90
N ALA A 86 4.96 -14.68 -5.56
CA ALA A 86 3.98 -14.79 -6.63
C ALA A 86 4.59 -15.29 -7.95
N GLU A 87 5.82 -14.89 -8.23
CA GLU A 87 6.56 -15.20 -9.47
C GLU A 87 5.67 -15.07 -10.72
N ARG A 88 5.62 -16.14 -11.55
CA ARG A 88 4.78 -16.21 -12.76
C ARG A 88 3.38 -16.77 -12.52
N GLU A 89 3.09 -17.26 -11.31
CA GLU A 89 1.84 -17.96 -11.02
C GLU A 89 0.67 -17.00 -10.76
N VAL A 90 0.98 -15.73 -10.44
CA VAL A 90 -0.04 -14.75 -10.02
C VAL A 90 -0.07 -13.56 -10.98
N PRO A 91 -1.08 -13.52 -11.90
CA PRO A 91 -1.27 -12.37 -12.78
C PRO A 91 -1.43 -11.08 -11.98
N THR A 92 -0.54 -10.12 -12.23
CA THR A 92 -0.43 -8.89 -11.44
C THR A 92 -0.73 -7.66 -12.28
N PHE A 93 -1.57 -6.76 -11.78
CA PHE A 93 -1.82 -5.45 -12.36
C PHE A 93 -1.17 -4.35 -11.49
N LEU A 94 -0.48 -3.39 -12.12
CA LEU A 94 0.12 -2.25 -11.44
C LEU A 94 -0.68 -0.99 -11.76
N LEU A 95 -1.26 -0.36 -10.73
CA LEU A 95 -2.08 0.84 -10.84
C LEU A 95 -1.46 1.97 -10.03
N GLY A 96 -1.07 3.05 -10.65
CA GLY A 96 -0.63 4.24 -9.92
C GLY A 96 0.68 4.82 -10.42
N ALA A 97 1.30 5.66 -9.60
CA ALA A 97 2.47 6.45 -9.89
C ALA A 97 2.29 7.42 -11.08
N ARG A 98 3.34 8.15 -11.43
CA ARG A 98 3.33 9.10 -12.56
C ARG A 98 3.38 8.36 -13.91
N PRO A 99 2.94 8.99 -14.99
CA PRO A 99 3.09 8.44 -16.34
C PRO A 99 4.51 7.94 -16.61
N GLY A 100 4.64 6.74 -17.16
CA GLY A 100 5.91 6.07 -17.41
C GLY A 100 6.53 5.37 -16.18
N VAL A 101 6.23 5.79 -14.95
CA VAL A 101 6.79 5.18 -13.73
C VAL A 101 6.19 3.80 -13.49
N ALA A 102 4.87 3.66 -13.64
CA ALA A 102 4.20 2.36 -13.48
C ALA A 102 4.69 1.33 -14.52
N ALA A 103 4.92 1.75 -15.77
CA ALA A 103 5.49 0.89 -16.80
C ALA A 103 6.90 0.43 -16.42
N LYS A 104 7.75 1.34 -15.97
CA LYS A 104 9.11 1.01 -15.52
C LYS A 104 9.11 0.09 -14.28
N ALA A 105 8.17 0.30 -13.35
CA ALA A 105 7.98 -0.62 -12.22
C ALA A 105 7.58 -2.03 -12.69
N ALA A 106 6.76 -2.12 -13.75
CA ALA A 106 6.36 -3.39 -14.35
C ALA A 106 7.57 -4.11 -14.99
N ASP A 107 8.45 -3.39 -15.68
CA ASP A 107 9.66 -3.97 -16.26
C ASP A 107 10.58 -4.53 -15.15
N VAL A 108 10.80 -3.76 -14.09
CA VAL A 108 11.54 -4.24 -12.92
C VAL A 108 10.87 -5.46 -12.26
N ALA A 109 9.53 -5.47 -12.17
CA ALA A 109 8.80 -6.61 -11.61
C ALA A 109 8.99 -7.87 -12.45
N ARG A 110 8.97 -7.76 -13.78
CA ARG A 110 9.23 -8.88 -14.71
C ARG A 110 10.66 -9.38 -14.62
N GLU A 111 11.63 -8.46 -14.67
CA GLU A 111 13.05 -8.80 -14.72
C GLU A 111 13.56 -9.35 -13.40
N ARG A 112 13.19 -8.71 -12.29
CA ARG A 112 13.76 -9.03 -10.98
C ARG A 112 13.02 -10.14 -10.23
N PHE A 113 11.68 -10.17 -10.38
CA PHE A 113 10.83 -11.10 -9.61
C PHE A 113 10.14 -12.14 -10.49
N GLY A 114 10.33 -12.09 -11.82
CA GLY A 114 9.64 -13.00 -12.74
C GLY A 114 8.13 -12.78 -12.82
N THR A 115 7.61 -11.66 -12.32
CA THR A 115 6.18 -11.39 -12.16
C THR A 115 5.45 -11.39 -13.50
N GLN A 116 4.32 -12.10 -13.58
CA GLN A 116 3.40 -12.04 -14.72
C GLN A 116 2.59 -10.73 -14.66
N VAL A 117 3.11 -9.65 -15.22
CA VAL A 117 2.39 -8.36 -15.28
C VAL A 117 1.41 -8.38 -16.45
N VAL A 118 0.10 -8.45 -16.14
CA VAL A 118 -1.01 -8.52 -17.10
C VAL A 118 -1.58 -7.15 -17.48
N GLY A 119 -1.22 -6.09 -16.75
CA GLY A 119 -1.64 -4.74 -17.06
C GLY A 119 -0.96 -3.68 -16.22
N VAL A 120 -0.95 -2.46 -16.78
CA VAL A 120 -0.36 -1.27 -16.14
C VAL A 120 -1.27 -0.09 -16.41
N GLN A 121 -1.48 0.75 -15.41
CA GLN A 121 -2.13 2.06 -15.53
C GLN A 121 -1.43 3.05 -14.60
N ASP A 122 -1.04 4.20 -15.12
CA ASP A 122 -0.57 5.30 -14.25
C ASP A 122 -1.72 5.88 -13.42
N GLY A 123 -1.37 6.64 -12.37
CA GLY A 123 -2.33 7.18 -11.41
C GLY A 123 -2.91 8.55 -11.77
N TYR A 124 -2.55 9.12 -12.92
CA TYR A 124 -2.91 10.48 -13.33
C TYR A 124 -4.06 10.46 -14.35
N PHE A 125 -5.14 9.82 -13.99
CA PHE A 125 -6.38 9.79 -14.77
C PHE A 125 -7.51 10.51 -14.01
N ASP A 126 -8.51 10.97 -14.78
CA ASP A 126 -9.69 11.62 -14.23
C ASP A 126 -10.46 10.67 -13.31
N PRO A 127 -10.88 11.08 -12.09
CA PRO A 127 -11.71 10.26 -11.20
C PRO A 127 -13.01 9.77 -11.83
N GLY A 128 -13.57 10.47 -12.82
CA GLY A 128 -14.73 10.02 -13.59
C GLY A 128 -14.48 8.73 -14.38
N ARG A 129 -13.21 8.31 -14.54
CA ARG A 129 -12.82 7.06 -15.20
C ARG A 129 -12.56 5.89 -14.23
N ASP A 130 -12.86 6.05 -12.95
CA ASP A 130 -12.59 5.01 -11.94
C ASP A 130 -13.27 3.67 -12.30
N GLU A 131 -14.52 3.69 -12.77
CA GLU A 131 -15.25 2.48 -13.19
C GLU A 131 -14.62 1.82 -14.42
N GLU A 132 -14.24 2.62 -15.43
CA GLU A 132 -13.55 2.13 -16.64
C GLU A 132 -12.25 1.42 -16.27
N ILE A 133 -11.46 2.05 -15.38
CA ILE A 133 -10.18 1.48 -14.93
C ILE A 133 -10.41 0.19 -14.14
N ALA A 134 -11.41 0.15 -13.25
CA ALA A 134 -11.76 -1.04 -12.49
C ALA A 134 -12.21 -2.19 -13.41
N ALA A 135 -13.07 -1.91 -14.40
CA ALA A 135 -13.49 -2.89 -15.39
C ALA A 135 -12.31 -3.43 -16.21
N ARG A 136 -11.36 -2.58 -16.58
CA ARG A 136 -10.13 -2.99 -17.29
C ARG A 136 -9.24 -3.89 -16.42
N ILE A 137 -9.13 -3.60 -15.10
CA ILE A 137 -8.42 -4.47 -14.16
C ILE A 137 -9.09 -5.84 -14.09
N ALA A 138 -10.41 -5.88 -13.92
CA ALA A 138 -11.16 -7.13 -13.89
C ALA A 138 -10.99 -7.94 -15.19
N ALA A 139 -11.12 -7.29 -16.35
CA ALA A 139 -10.95 -7.92 -17.67
C ALA A 139 -9.53 -8.45 -17.92
N SER A 140 -8.51 -7.92 -17.23
CA SER A 140 -7.13 -8.38 -17.37
C SER A 140 -6.87 -9.76 -16.73
N GLY A 141 -7.79 -10.28 -15.93
CA GLY A 141 -7.61 -11.50 -15.17
C GLY A 141 -6.60 -11.39 -14.03
N ALA A 142 -6.27 -10.16 -13.59
CA ALA A 142 -5.35 -9.94 -12.48
C ALA A 142 -5.87 -10.59 -11.19
N GLN A 143 -4.99 -11.28 -10.48
CA GLN A 143 -5.24 -11.83 -9.14
C GLN A 143 -4.57 -11.01 -8.05
N LEU A 144 -3.56 -10.21 -8.40
CA LEU A 144 -2.92 -9.22 -7.54
C LEU A 144 -3.02 -7.85 -8.19
N LEU A 145 -3.51 -6.86 -7.44
CA LEU A 145 -3.55 -5.45 -7.82
C LEU A 145 -2.68 -4.65 -6.86
N VAL A 146 -1.57 -4.11 -7.34
CA VAL A 146 -0.71 -3.20 -6.56
C VAL A 146 -1.13 -1.77 -6.84
N VAL A 147 -1.63 -1.07 -5.79
CA VAL A 147 -2.24 0.26 -5.93
C VAL A 147 -1.35 1.33 -5.30
N GLY A 148 -0.94 2.29 -6.12
CA GLY A 148 -0.13 3.44 -5.74
C GLY A 148 -0.77 4.76 -6.18
N LEU A 149 -2.04 5.02 -5.83
CA LEU A 149 -2.80 6.22 -6.20
C LEU A 149 -2.68 7.37 -5.16
N GLY A 150 -1.68 7.30 -4.28
CA GLY A 150 -1.47 8.30 -3.24
C GLY A 150 -2.67 8.39 -2.29
N GLU A 151 -3.21 9.61 -2.12
CA GLU A 151 -4.26 9.85 -1.13
C GLU A 151 -5.63 9.25 -1.48
N ARG A 152 -5.85 8.80 -2.72
CA ARG A 152 -7.17 8.26 -3.16
C ARG A 152 -7.22 6.73 -3.22
N GLN A 153 -6.12 6.02 -3.00
CA GLN A 153 -6.01 4.59 -3.25
C GLN A 153 -7.01 3.73 -2.47
N GLU A 154 -7.17 3.97 -1.18
CA GLU A 154 -8.07 3.21 -0.32
C GLU A 154 -9.55 3.44 -0.73
N ARG A 155 -9.89 4.70 -1.01
CA ARG A 155 -11.24 5.07 -1.47
C ARG A 155 -11.55 4.51 -2.85
N PHE A 156 -10.57 4.50 -3.77
CA PHE A 156 -10.73 3.89 -5.09
C PHE A 156 -11.02 2.40 -4.96
N VAL A 157 -10.22 1.65 -4.20
CA VAL A 157 -10.41 0.21 -4.04
C VAL A 157 -11.77 -0.10 -3.41
N GLU A 158 -12.16 0.63 -2.37
CA GLU A 158 -13.44 0.41 -1.70
C GLU A 158 -14.63 0.78 -2.59
N ALA A 159 -14.59 1.94 -3.25
CA ALA A 159 -15.67 2.38 -4.14
C ALA A 159 -15.83 1.45 -5.36
N GLN A 160 -14.75 0.87 -5.84
CA GLN A 160 -14.76 -0.01 -7.02
C GLN A 160 -14.78 -1.51 -6.64
N ARG A 161 -15.02 -1.86 -5.39
CA ARG A 161 -15.01 -3.25 -4.90
C ARG A 161 -15.85 -4.19 -5.75
N ALA A 162 -17.03 -3.77 -6.19
CA ALA A 162 -17.91 -4.58 -7.04
C ALA A 162 -17.41 -4.74 -8.47
N ASN A 163 -16.61 -3.80 -8.98
CA ASN A 163 -16.17 -3.72 -10.37
C ASN A 163 -14.76 -4.32 -10.59
N LEU A 164 -13.97 -4.50 -9.53
CA LEU A 164 -12.58 -5.00 -9.62
C LEU A 164 -12.47 -6.51 -9.86
N GLY A 165 -13.57 -7.26 -9.64
CA GLY A 165 -13.54 -8.72 -9.70
C GLY A 165 -12.75 -9.37 -8.55
N PRO A 166 -12.51 -10.68 -8.59
CA PRO A 166 -11.82 -11.42 -7.54
C PRO A 166 -10.30 -11.15 -7.55
N VAL A 167 -9.86 -10.13 -6.82
CA VAL A 167 -8.47 -9.68 -6.79
C VAL A 167 -8.00 -9.39 -5.36
N VAL A 168 -6.74 -9.61 -5.05
CA VAL A 168 -6.09 -9.07 -3.85
C VAL A 168 -5.58 -7.67 -4.16
N ALA A 169 -6.21 -6.65 -3.61
CA ALA A 169 -5.82 -5.24 -3.78
C ALA A 169 -4.91 -4.79 -2.63
N LEU A 170 -3.67 -4.46 -2.95
CA LEU A 170 -2.62 -4.05 -2.02
C LEU A 170 -2.36 -2.56 -2.15
N SER A 171 -2.83 -1.75 -1.19
CA SER A 171 -2.64 -0.31 -1.12
C SER A 171 -1.29 0.03 -0.50
N VAL A 172 -0.34 0.55 -1.31
CA VAL A 172 1.08 0.66 -0.94
C VAL A 172 1.71 2.03 -1.18
N GLY A 173 0.92 3.04 -1.49
CA GLY A 173 1.40 4.41 -1.70
C GLY A 173 2.50 4.51 -2.78
N GLY A 174 3.63 5.10 -2.41
CA GLY A 174 4.76 5.34 -3.33
C GLY A 174 5.64 4.13 -3.64
N THR A 175 5.19 2.91 -3.44
CA THR A 175 5.99 1.70 -3.68
C THR A 175 6.36 1.54 -5.15
N LEU A 176 5.47 1.89 -6.08
CA LEU A 176 5.77 1.83 -7.50
C LEU A 176 6.90 2.78 -7.91
N ASP A 177 6.98 3.97 -7.29
CA ASP A 177 8.09 4.90 -7.50
C ASP A 177 9.44 4.33 -7.01
N VAL A 178 9.41 3.59 -5.90
CA VAL A 178 10.61 2.92 -5.36
C VAL A 178 11.02 1.75 -6.26
N LEU A 179 10.08 0.92 -6.72
CA LEU A 179 10.36 -0.19 -7.65
C LEU A 179 10.96 0.30 -8.95
N ALA A 180 10.40 1.37 -9.53
CA ALA A 180 10.90 1.99 -10.75
C ALA A 180 12.25 2.72 -10.58
N GLY A 181 12.78 2.83 -9.34
CA GLY A 181 13.95 3.66 -9.05
C GLY A 181 13.73 5.16 -9.20
N ALA A 182 12.48 5.61 -9.34
CA ALA A 182 12.10 7.01 -9.43
C ALA A 182 12.14 7.72 -8.05
N ALA A 183 12.04 6.96 -6.96
CA ALA A 183 12.26 7.42 -5.61
C ALA A 183 13.42 6.67 -4.95
N LYS A 184 14.34 7.40 -4.34
CA LYS A 184 15.46 6.78 -3.61
C LYS A 184 14.96 6.07 -2.36
N ARG A 185 15.46 4.86 -2.13
CA ARG A 185 15.27 4.16 -0.87
C ARG A 185 16.04 4.88 0.23
N THR A 186 15.45 5.01 1.41
CA THR A 186 16.17 5.57 2.57
C THR A 186 17.31 4.64 3.00
N PRO A 187 18.42 5.16 3.58
CA PRO A 187 19.52 4.32 4.04
C PRO A 187 19.05 3.23 5.03
N ALA A 188 19.67 2.04 4.95
CA ALA A 188 19.26 0.89 5.75
C ALA A 188 19.28 1.13 7.27
N TRP A 189 20.19 1.99 7.77
CA TRP A 189 20.25 2.33 9.18
C TRP A 189 19.00 3.10 9.67
N THR A 190 18.37 3.91 8.79
CA THR A 190 17.12 4.61 9.15
C THR A 190 15.97 3.65 9.37
N HIS A 191 15.96 2.51 8.65
CA HIS A 191 14.98 1.46 8.85
C HIS A 191 15.16 0.77 10.20
N ARG A 192 16.39 0.50 10.60
CA ARG A 192 16.72 -0.14 11.89
C ARG A 192 16.34 0.73 13.09
N LEU A 193 16.54 2.04 12.98
CA LEU A 193 16.25 3.01 14.04
C LEU A 193 14.80 3.56 13.98
N GLY A 194 14.02 3.20 12.97
CA GLY A 194 12.68 3.74 12.78
C GLY A 194 12.64 5.22 12.38
N LEU A 195 13.76 5.76 11.90
CA LEU A 195 13.94 7.17 11.52
C LEU A 195 13.69 7.44 10.03
N GLU A 196 13.12 6.48 9.30
CA GLU A 196 12.85 6.60 7.87
C GLU A 196 11.98 7.82 7.53
N TRP A 197 10.96 8.07 8.34
CA TRP A 197 10.06 9.21 8.19
C TRP A 197 10.79 10.55 8.37
N ALA A 198 11.70 10.64 9.36
CA ALA A 198 12.48 11.83 9.63
C ALA A 198 13.48 12.13 8.49
N TRP A 199 14.12 11.06 7.98
CA TRP A 199 14.99 11.17 6.81
C TRP A 199 14.21 11.68 5.59
N ARG A 200 13.05 11.06 5.29
CA ARG A 200 12.21 11.46 4.15
C ARG A 200 11.70 12.90 4.24
N ILE A 201 11.39 13.40 5.44
CA ILE A 201 11.01 14.79 5.63
C ILE A 201 12.23 15.71 5.54
N GLY A 202 13.35 15.36 6.17
CA GLY A 202 14.55 16.22 6.20
C GLY A 202 15.20 16.39 4.83
N PHE A 203 15.16 15.37 3.98
CA PHE A 203 15.87 15.37 2.69
C PHE A 203 14.96 15.49 1.44
N ASP A 204 13.64 15.57 1.62
CA ASP A 204 12.67 15.75 0.53
C ASP A 204 11.73 16.94 0.82
N PRO A 205 12.06 18.15 0.31
CA PRO A 205 11.22 19.33 0.52
C PRO A 205 9.77 19.16 0.07
N ALA A 206 9.53 18.32 -0.95
CA ALA A 206 8.18 18.00 -1.42
C ALA A 206 7.33 17.30 -0.34
N ARG A 207 7.95 16.81 0.74
CA ARG A 207 7.27 16.12 1.86
C ARG A 207 7.12 16.97 3.12
N TRP A 208 7.62 18.18 3.15
CA TRP A 208 7.51 19.04 4.33
C TRP A 208 6.07 19.31 4.76
N HIS A 209 5.15 19.34 3.81
CA HIS A 209 3.71 19.47 4.09
C HIS A 209 3.13 18.30 4.92
N ARG A 210 3.89 17.20 5.06
CA ARG A 210 3.49 16.02 5.86
C ARG A 210 3.89 16.13 7.34
N ALA A 211 4.86 16.97 7.67
CA ALA A 211 5.34 17.14 9.03
C ALA A 211 4.23 17.53 10.05
N PRO A 212 3.29 18.44 9.73
CA PRO A 212 2.19 18.75 10.64
C PRO A 212 1.30 17.55 10.95
N ARG A 213 1.04 16.67 9.96
CA ARG A 213 0.22 15.47 10.17
C ARG A 213 0.91 14.48 11.12
N LEU A 214 2.23 14.36 11.06
CA LEU A 214 2.98 13.50 11.98
C LEU A 214 2.99 14.04 13.41
N ALA A 215 3.14 15.37 13.57
CA ALA A 215 3.03 16.00 14.87
C ALA A 215 1.62 15.85 15.46
N GLN A 216 0.59 16.02 14.62
CA GLN A 216 -0.81 15.78 15.00
C GLN A 216 -1.05 14.33 15.42
N PHE A 217 -0.50 13.36 14.68
CA PHE A 217 -0.58 11.95 15.04
C PHE A 217 0.06 11.68 16.41
N ALA A 218 1.28 12.16 16.63
CA ALA A 218 1.98 11.98 17.90
C ALA A 218 1.19 12.59 19.07
N TRP A 219 0.67 13.80 18.90
CA TRP A 219 -0.19 14.46 19.88
C TRP A 219 -1.43 13.61 20.21
N GLN A 220 -2.13 13.11 19.17
CA GLN A 220 -3.31 12.27 19.34
C GLN A 220 -3.02 10.99 20.12
N VAL A 221 -1.89 10.33 19.83
CA VAL A 221 -1.48 9.12 20.55
C VAL A 221 -1.15 9.42 22.01
N LEU A 222 -0.50 10.56 22.29
CA LEU A 222 -0.14 10.96 23.66
C LEU A 222 -1.35 11.34 24.50
N THR A 223 -2.36 11.97 23.90
CA THR A 223 -3.56 12.47 24.58
C THR A 223 -4.72 11.47 24.61
N ALA A 224 -4.63 10.38 23.85
CA ALA A 224 -5.64 9.32 23.89
C ALA A 224 -5.68 8.66 25.29
N PRO A 225 -6.86 8.43 25.86
CA PRO A 225 -6.98 7.64 27.08
C PRO A 225 -6.38 6.24 26.87
N ARG A 226 -5.78 5.71 27.94
CA ARG A 226 -5.21 4.35 27.95
C ARG A 226 -6.30 3.32 28.10
#